data_7a0fee17df1e475a16dc0f93de3e1e11
#
_entry.id   7a0fee17df1e475a16dc0f93de3e1e11
#
_cell.length_a   1.000
_cell.length_b   1.000
_cell.length_c   1.000
_cell.angle_alpha   90.00
_cell.angle_beta   90.00
_cell.angle_gamma   90.00
#
_symmetry.space_group_name_H-M   'P 1'
#
loop_
_entity.id
_entity.type
_entity.pdbx_description
1 polymer ?
#
loop_
_entity_poly.entity_id
_entity_poly.type
_entity_poly.pdbx_seq_one_letter_code
_entity_poly.pdbx_strand_id
1 'polypeptide(L)'
;MEIRKLESAEHGKTRFLWEKIFREDSQAFVDYYYFIRTRENTIYVVEEDGAIRAMLQKNPYRMKLEDSVFDSEYIVGVATEKEYRSRGYMRQLLIAALEEENKKKHPFTFLMPAAEAIY
;
A
#
# COMPACT_ATOMS: atom_id res chain seq x y z
N MET A 1 -2.08 18.17 -6.53
CA MET A 1 -2.16 16.73 -6.18
C MET A 1 -1.15 15.95 -7.01
N GLU A 2 -0.34 15.14 -6.36
CA GLU A 2 0.70 14.36 -7.03
C GLU A 2 0.64 12.91 -6.57
N ILE A 3 0.74 11.98 -7.51
CA ILE A 3 0.82 10.55 -7.22
C ILE A 3 2.25 10.13 -7.47
N ARG A 4 2.88 9.50 -6.48
CA ARG A 4 4.25 9.02 -6.66
C ARG A 4 4.53 7.76 -5.87
N LYS A 5 5.56 7.05 -6.32
CA LYS A 5 6.08 5.87 -5.66
C LYS A 5 7.22 6.34 -4.76
N LEU A 6 7.16 5.98 -3.48
CA LEU A 6 8.17 6.39 -2.52
C LEU A 6 9.47 5.63 -2.68
N GLU A 7 10.58 6.31 -2.43
CA GLU A 7 11.88 5.67 -2.27
C GLU A 7 11.90 4.95 -0.91
N SER A 8 12.71 3.92 -0.80
CA SER A 8 12.79 3.13 0.45
C SER A 8 13.02 3.98 1.69
N ALA A 9 13.87 4.99 1.59
CA ALA A 9 14.16 5.87 2.71
C ALA A 9 12.96 6.70 3.17
N GLU A 10 11.93 6.81 2.33
CA GLU A 10 10.74 7.59 2.62
C GLU A 10 9.57 6.76 3.16
N HIS A 11 9.69 5.44 3.17
CA HIS A 11 8.57 4.56 3.55
C HIS A 11 8.02 4.88 4.94
N GLY A 12 8.88 5.26 5.87
CA GLY A 12 8.46 5.63 7.21
C GLY A 12 7.53 6.84 7.29
N LYS A 13 7.49 7.65 6.24
CA LYS A 13 6.61 8.81 6.19
C LYS A 13 5.11 8.44 6.15
N THR A 14 4.80 7.19 5.82
CA THR A 14 3.41 6.72 5.78
C THR A 14 2.92 6.16 7.11
N ARG A 15 3.80 6.00 8.09
CA ARG A 15 3.45 5.39 9.36
C ARG A 15 2.35 6.14 10.10
N PHE A 16 2.38 7.47 10.07
CA PHE A 16 1.35 8.26 10.76
C PHE A 16 -0.05 7.96 10.22
N LEU A 17 -0.14 7.74 8.92
CA LEU A 17 -1.43 7.45 8.28
C LEU A 17 -1.90 6.04 8.67
N TRP A 18 -0.98 5.08 8.71
CA TRP A 18 -1.30 3.73 9.19
C TRP A 18 -1.86 3.77 10.59
N GLU A 19 -1.17 4.43 11.51
CA GLU A 19 -1.58 4.51 12.90
C GLU A 19 -2.91 5.23 13.08
N LYS A 20 -3.16 6.22 12.25
CA LYS A 20 -4.41 6.99 12.31
C LYS A 20 -5.62 6.21 11.81
N ILE A 21 -5.46 5.42 10.77
CA ILE A 21 -6.56 4.69 10.11
C ILE A 21 -6.74 3.30 10.72
N PHE A 22 -5.66 2.58 10.93
CA PHE A 22 -5.69 1.20 11.44
C PHE A 22 -5.43 1.18 12.94
N ARG A 23 -6.33 1.80 13.69
CA ARG A 23 -6.18 1.99 15.15
C ARG A 23 -6.18 0.71 15.95
N GLU A 24 -6.71 -0.37 15.39
CA GLU A 24 -6.79 -1.66 16.07
C GLU A 24 -5.46 -2.40 16.06
N ASP A 25 -4.55 -2.02 15.19
CA ASP A 25 -3.24 -2.66 15.13
C ASP A 25 -2.42 -2.25 16.35
N SER A 26 -1.78 -3.24 16.99
CA SER A 26 -0.95 -2.96 18.16
C SER A 26 0.29 -2.18 17.79
N GLN A 27 0.84 -1.47 18.77
CA GLN A 27 2.09 -0.75 18.57
C GLN A 27 3.22 -1.70 18.16
N ALA A 28 3.25 -2.89 18.77
CA ALA A 28 4.25 -3.91 18.43
C ALA A 28 4.14 -4.35 16.98
N PHE A 29 2.92 -4.52 16.46
CA PHE A 29 2.72 -4.88 15.07
C PHE A 29 3.18 -3.77 14.14
N VAL A 30 2.82 -2.53 14.42
CA VAL A 30 3.19 -1.38 13.60
C VAL A 30 4.71 -1.19 13.59
N ASP A 31 5.36 -1.35 14.75
CA ASP A 31 6.81 -1.29 14.85
C ASP A 31 7.47 -2.36 13.97
N TYR A 32 6.96 -3.61 14.08
CA TYR A 32 7.46 -4.71 13.25
C TYR A 32 7.28 -4.43 11.77
N TYR A 33 6.08 -3.99 11.38
CA TYR A 33 5.76 -3.73 9.98
C TYR A 33 6.69 -2.69 9.39
N TYR A 34 6.86 -1.56 10.07
CA TYR A 34 7.69 -0.47 9.55
C TYR A 34 9.18 -0.71 9.70
N PHE A 35 9.58 -1.61 10.57
CA PHE A 35 10.99 -1.97 10.71
C PHE A 35 11.41 -3.06 9.71
N ILE A 36 10.55 -4.04 9.47
CA ILE A 36 10.89 -5.22 8.67
C ILE A 36 10.25 -5.19 7.28
N ARG A 37 8.92 -5.06 7.23
CA ARG A 37 8.19 -5.25 5.98
C ARG A 37 8.40 -4.13 4.98
N THR A 38 8.54 -2.90 5.44
CA THR A 38 8.71 -1.77 4.52
C THR A 38 10.10 -1.69 3.89
N ARG A 39 10.98 -2.60 4.23
CA ARG A 39 12.28 -2.70 3.56
C ARG A 39 12.17 -3.24 2.14
N GLU A 40 11.18 -4.06 1.88
CA GLU A 40 11.05 -4.77 0.61
C GLU A 40 9.76 -4.47 -0.14
N ASN A 41 8.84 -3.73 0.47
CA ASN A 41 7.57 -3.47 -0.18
C ASN A 41 7.63 -2.24 -1.08
N THR A 42 6.52 -2.01 -1.80
CA THR A 42 6.36 -0.85 -2.65
C THR A 42 5.22 0.00 -2.09
N ILE A 43 5.44 1.29 -1.97
CA ILE A 43 4.43 2.21 -1.43
C ILE A 43 4.17 3.33 -2.43
N TYR A 44 2.90 3.47 -2.80
CA TYR A 44 2.42 4.59 -3.61
C TYR A 44 1.66 5.54 -2.72
N VAL A 45 1.81 6.82 -2.97
CA VAL A 45 1.13 7.85 -2.17
C VAL A 45 0.52 8.91 -3.07
N VAL A 46 -0.48 9.60 -2.53
CA VAL A 46 -0.98 10.85 -3.07
C VAL A 46 -0.53 11.95 -2.13
N GLU A 47 0.19 12.92 -2.66
CA GLU A 47 0.59 14.10 -1.90
C GLU A 47 -0.25 15.30 -2.33
N GLU A 48 -0.77 16.02 -1.36
CA GLU A 48 -1.53 17.25 -1.59
C GLU A 48 -1.42 18.13 -0.36
N ASP A 49 -1.34 19.42 -0.60
CA ASP A 49 -1.18 20.40 0.47
C ASP A 49 0.03 20.11 1.36
N GLY A 50 1.12 19.70 0.73
CA GLY A 50 2.40 19.51 1.40
C GLY A 50 2.56 18.26 2.26
N ALA A 51 1.63 17.32 2.15
CA ALA A 51 1.70 16.09 2.95
C ALA A 51 1.11 14.90 2.22
N ILE A 52 1.43 13.69 2.70
CA ILE A 52 0.84 12.46 2.20
C ILE A 52 -0.59 12.36 2.72
N ARG A 53 -1.55 12.24 1.81
CA ARG A 53 -2.98 12.19 2.15
C ARG A 53 -3.59 10.83 1.90
N ALA A 54 -2.96 10.01 1.07
CA ALA A 54 -3.43 8.65 0.80
C ALA A 54 -2.25 7.76 0.51
N MET A 55 -2.40 6.46 0.77
CA MET A 55 -1.35 5.50 0.47
C MET A 55 -1.93 4.17 0.04
N LEU A 56 -1.11 3.41 -0.68
CA LEU A 56 -1.38 2.02 -1.03
C LEU A 56 -0.06 1.30 -0.97
N GLN A 57 0.00 0.20 -0.22
CA GLN A 57 1.22 -0.58 -0.08
C GLN A 57 1.08 -1.94 -0.75
N LYS A 58 2.14 -2.38 -1.40
CA LYS A 58 2.21 -3.71 -2.00
C LYS A 58 3.34 -4.48 -1.35
N ASN A 59 3.01 -5.63 -0.81
CA ASN A 59 4.00 -6.51 -0.19
C ASN A 59 4.31 -7.69 -1.11
N PRO A 60 5.58 -8.03 -1.26
CA PRO A 60 5.96 -9.17 -2.09
C PRO A 60 5.45 -10.47 -1.48
N TYR A 61 5.04 -11.36 -2.34
CA TYR A 61 4.48 -12.64 -1.93
C TYR A 61 4.87 -13.70 -2.94
N ARG A 62 5.31 -14.84 -2.45
CA ARG A 62 5.62 -15.98 -3.31
C ARG A 62 4.52 -17.02 -3.17
N MET A 63 3.87 -17.31 -4.28
CA MET A 63 2.76 -18.24 -4.31
C MET A 63 3.18 -19.55 -4.98
N LYS A 64 2.79 -20.65 -4.37
CA LYS A 64 3.05 -21.98 -4.93
C LYS A 64 1.73 -22.62 -5.34
N LEU A 65 1.62 -22.96 -6.62
CA LEU A 65 0.47 -23.68 -7.15
C LEU A 65 1.00 -24.94 -7.83
N GLU A 66 0.64 -26.10 -7.30
CA GLU A 66 1.15 -27.38 -7.75
C GLU A 66 2.67 -27.40 -7.72
N ASP A 67 3.33 -27.55 -8.87
CA ASP A 67 4.79 -27.56 -8.96
C ASP A 67 5.38 -26.24 -9.41
N SER A 68 4.52 -25.22 -9.57
CA SER A 68 4.94 -23.91 -10.04
C SER A 68 5.02 -22.91 -8.89
N VAL A 69 6.01 -22.02 -8.95
CA VAL A 69 6.18 -20.95 -7.97
C VAL A 69 6.11 -19.62 -8.72
N PHE A 70 5.28 -18.72 -8.21
CA PHE A 70 5.08 -17.40 -8.82
C PHE A 70 5.43 -16.31 -7.83
N ASP A 71 6.12 -15.30 -8.31
CA ASP A 71 6.28 -14.07 -7.55
C ASP A 71 5.06 -13.18 -7.80
N SER A 72 4.49 -12.67 -6.73
CA SER A 72 3.34 -11.79 -6.81
C SER A 72 3.46 -10.74 -5.71
N GLU A 73 2.51 -9.82 -5.69
CA GLU A 73 2.43 -8.82 -4.64
C GLU A 73 0.98 -8.72 -4.21
N TYR A 74 0.74 -8.50 -2.92
CA TYR A 74 -0.61 -8.25 -2.47
C TYR A 74 -0.72 -6.83 -1.89
N ILE A 75 -1.89 -6.27 -2.10
CA ILE A 75 -2.18 -4.89 -1.71
C ILE A 75 -2.66 -4.87 -0.27
N VAL A 76 -2.05 -4.00 0.53
CA VAL A 76 -2.37 -3.87 1.94
C VAL A 76 -2.19 -2.41 2.34
N GLY A 77 -2.74 -2.02 3.49
CA GLY A 77 -2.52 -0.68 4.02
C GLY A 77 -3.06 0.43 3.13
N VAL A 78 -4.18 0.17 2.44
CA VAL A 78 -4.83 1.19 1.62
C VAL A 78 -5.57 2.15 2.53
N ALA A 79 -5.18 3.40 2.54
CA ALA A 79 -5.75 4.38 3.47
C ALA A 79 -5.77 5.77 2.87
N THR A 80 -6.78 6.56 3.24
CA THR A 80 -6.91 7.95 2.84
C THR A 80 -7.28 8.77 4.06
N GLU A 81 -6.63 9.93 4.24
CA GLU A 81 -7.00 10.90 5.25
C GLU A 81 -8.48 11.22 5.12
N LYS A 82 -9.19 11.26 6.24
CA LYS A 82 -10.64 11.43 6.25
C LYS A 82 -11.10 12.63 5.42
N GLU A 83 -10.40 13.74 5.54
CA GLU A 83 -10.77 15.00 4.88
C GLU A 83 -10.50 14.99 3.37
N TYR A 84 -9.77 13.97 2.91
CA TYR A 84 -9.39 13.83 1.50
C TYR A 84 -10.09 12.67 0.81
N ARG A 85 -11.05 12.04 1.48
CA ARG A 85 -11.84 10.95 0.90
C ARG A 85 -12.80 11.48 -0.16
N SER A 86 -13.25 10.58 -1.01
CA SER A 86 -14.20 10.89 -2.10
C SER A 86 -13.63 11.81 -3.18
N ARG A 87 -12.32 11.87 -3.30
CA ARG A 87 -11.62 12.62 -4.36
C ARG A 87 -11.03 11.70 -5.44
N GLY A 88 -11.27 10.39 -5.33
CA GLY A 88 -10.77 9.44 -6.30
C GLY A 88 -9.31 9.02 -6.10
N TYR A 89 -8.71 9.32 -4.97
CA TYR A 89 -7.31 9.00 -4.72
C TYR A 89 -7.05 7.50 -4.70
N MET A 90 -7.93 6.74 -4.05
CA MET A 90 -7.77 5.29 -4.00
C MET A 90 -7.80 4.67 -5.38
N ARG A 91 -8.73 5.12 -6.22
CA ARG A 91 -8.82 4.64 -7.59
C ARG A 91 -7.54 4.92 -8.36
N GLN A 92 -6.99 6.11 -8.22
CA GLN A 92 -5.76 6.48 -8.90
C GLN A 92 -4.58 5.66 -8.41
N LEU A 93 -4.50 5.41 -7.10
CA LEU A 93 -3.45 4.57 -6.54
C LEU A 93 -3.56 3.13 -7.02
N LEU A 94 -4.77 2.59 -7.09
CA LEU A 94 -4.98 1.25 -7.61
C LEU A 94 -4.57 1.14 -9.07
N ILE A 95 -4.92 2.14 -9.88
CA ILE A 95 -4.54 2.15 -11.29
C ILE A 95 -3.02 2.15 -11.42
N ALA A 96 -2.34 3.00 -10.66
CA ALA A 96 -0.87 3.07 -10.71
C ALA A 96 -0.23 1.72 -10.32
N ALA A 97 -0.76 1.10 -9.26
CA ALA A 97 -0.25 -0.18 -8.79
C ALA A 97 -0.45 -1.28 -9.82
N LEU A 98 -1.63 -1.33 -10.44
CA LEU A 98 -1.94 -2.34 -11.44
C LEU A 98 -1.17 -2.15 -12.74
N GLU A 99 -0.93 -0.92 -13.14
CA GLU A 99 -0.12 -0.63 -14.31
C GLU A 99 1.30 -1.14 -14.13
N GLU A 100 1.89 -0.96 -12.94
CA GLU A 100 3.21 -1.47 -12.66
C GLU A 100 3.25 -3.00 -12.67
N GLU A 101 2.22 -3.65 -12.09
CA GLU A 101 2.12 -5.11 -12.13
C GLU A 101 2.05 -5.62 -13.58
N ASN A 102 1.30 -4.94 -14.42
CA ASN A 102 1.18 -5.31 -15.82
C ASN A 102 2.54 -5.20 -16.54
N LYS A 103 3.31 -4.16 -16.23
CA LYS A 103 4.64 -3.99 -16.80
C LYS A 103 5.60 -5.09 -16.38
N LYS A 104 5.49 -5.54 -15.13
CA LYS A 104 6.33 -6.62 -14.59
C LYS A 104 5.87 -7.99 -15.04
N LYS A 105 4.67 -8.08 -15.63
CA LYS A 105 4.05 -9.33 -16.05
C LYS A 105 3.87 -10.31 -14.90
N HIS A 106 3.57 -9.80 -13.71
CA HIS A 106 3.23 -10.64 -12.56
C HIS A 106 1.89 -11.31 -12.80
N PRO A 107 1.73 -12.60 -12.44
CA PRO A 107 0.47 -13.31 -12.70
C PRO A 107 -0.69 -12.83 -11.87
N PHE A 108 -0.44 -12.31 -10.65
CA PHE A 108 -1.50 -11.87 -9.75
C PHE A 108 -1.13 -10.63 -8.99
N THR A 109 -2.17 -9.85 -8.66
CA THR A 109 -2.16 -8.89 -7.58
C THR A 109 -3.50 -9.06 -6.87
N PHE A 110 -3.50 -9.20 -5.55
CA PHE A 110 -4.75 -9.39 -4.84
C PHE A 110 -4.84 -8.45 -3.64
N LEU A 111 -6.09 -8.17 -3.24
CA LEU A 111 -6.43 -7.26 -2.18
C LEU A 111 -7.05 -8.02 -1.03
N MET A 112 -6.56 -7.77 0.19
CA MET A 112 -7.15 -8.33 1.41
C MET A 112 -7.75 -7.17 2.18
N PRO A 113 -9.05 -6.90 2.02
CA PRO A 113 -9.67 -5.74 2.66
C PRO A 113 -9.76 -5.91 4.17
N ALA A 114 -9.38 -4.86 4.90
CA ALA A 114 -9.54 -4.82 6.35
C ALA A 114 -10.96 -4.38 6.72
N ALA A 115 -11.56 -3.52 5.90
CA ALA A 115 -12.93 -3.08 6.06
C ALA A 115 -13.46 -2.60 4.71
N GLU A 116 -14.70 -2.98 4.39
CA GLU A 116 -15.29 -2.61 3.11
C GLU A 116 -15.41 -1.11 2.91
N ALA A 117 -15.67 -0.37 3.97
CA ALA A 117 -15.85 1.08 3.89
C ALA A 117 -14.59 1.84 3.52
N ILE A 118 -13.43 1.20 3.56
CA ILE A 118 -12.16 1.82 3.22
C ILE A 118 -11.92 1.79 1.71
N TYR A 119 -12.54 0.85 1.04
CA TYR A 119 -12.40 0.61 -0.39
C TYR A 119 -13.63 1.06 -1.15
#